data_f3ba8537e2e8fd18c0724df118192449
#
_entry.id   f3ba8537e2e8fd18c0724df118192449
#
_cell.length_a   1.000
_cell.length_b   1.000
_cell.length_c   1.000
_cell.angle_alpha   90.00
_cell.angle_beta   90.00
_cell.angle_gamma   90.00
#
_symmetry.space_group_name_H-M   'P 1'
#
loop_
_entity.id
_entity.type
_entity.pdbx_description
1 polymer ?
#
loop_
_entity_poly.entity_id
_entity_poly.type
_entity_poly.pdbx_seq_one_letter_code
_entity_poly.pdbx_strand_id
1 'polypeptide(L)'
;MGELHVISALKDKRAELAGRIDHLERQLGQHQADLIHVDAVIRLYAPEIEPHADIPARAVRERNSWFRNGECTRMVCDLLRDAPEAVPTGLIVTSIMQRKGIPGGDVRARDLIHRTVLSSL
;
A
#
# COMPACT_ATOMS: atom_id res chain seq x y z
N MET A 1 -36.03 11.39 12.03
CA MET A 1 -35.71 10.24 11.15
C MET A 1 -34.28 10.30 10.63
N GLY A 2 -33.78 11.43 10.14
CA GLY A 2 -32.40 11.55 9.66
C GLY A 2 -31.32 11.33 10.71
N GLU A 3 -31.51 11.81 11.92
CA GLU A 3 -30.54 11.67 13.02
C GLU A 3 -30.32 10.23 13.47
N LEU A 4 -31.36 9.39 13.47
CA LEU A 4 -31.28 7.98 13.83
C LEU A 4 -30.43 7.19 12.82
N HIS A 5 -30.52 7.51 11.53
CA HIS A 5 -29.69 6.88 10.49
C HIS A 5 -28.23 7.30 10.59
N VAL A 6 -27.97 8.58 10.89
CA VAL A 6 -26.60 9.07 11.10
C VAL A 6 -25.95 8.39 12.32
N ILE A 7 -26.67 8.28 13.43
CA ILE A 7 -26.18 7.61 14.64
C ILE A 7 -25.90 6.13 14.38
N SER A 8 -26.78 5.44 13.65
CA SER A 8 -26.57 4.05 13.27
C SER A 8 -25.31 3.89 12.42
N ALA A 9 -25.17 4.71 11.38
CA ALA A 9 -23.99 4.70 10.52
C ALA A 9 -22.68 4.99 11.28
N LEU A 10 -22.73 5.90 12.25
CA LEU A 10 -21.56 6.20 13.11
C LEU A 10 -21.21 5.04 14.04
N LYS A 11 -22.23 4.34 14.59
CA LYS A 11 -22.01 3.13 15.39
C LYS A 11 -21.36 2.02 14.56
N ASP A 12 -21.83 1.81 13.36
CA ASP A 12 -21.30 0.80 12.44
C ASP A 12 -19.86 1.14 12.07
N LYS A 13 -19.58 2.41 11.76
CA LYS A 13 -18.23 2.87 11.46
C LYS A 13 -17.28 2.74 12.66
N ARG A 14 -17.78 3.05 13.85
CA ARG A 14 -17.00 2.84 15.09
C ARG A 14 -16.66 1.38 15.30
N ALA A 15 -17.65 0.48 15.12
CA ALA A 15 -17.43 -0.96 15.26
C ALA A 15 -16.42 -1.50 14.25
N GLU A 16 -16.49 -1.03 13.00
CA GLU A 16 -15.53 -1.36 11.95
C GLU A 16 -14.10 -0.93 12.33
N LEU A 17 -13.94 0.32 12.78
CA LEU A 17 -12.63 0.84 13.17
C LEU A 17 -12.08 0.12 14.39
N ALA A 18 -12.91 -0.17 15.40
CA ALA A 18 -12.48 -0.95 16.58
C ALA A 18 -12.02 -2.37 16.17
N GLY A 19 -12.74 -3.03 15.27
CA GLY A 19 -12.35 -4.33 14.75
C GLY A 19 -11.03 -4.30 13.98
N ARG A 20 -10.78 -3.24 13.19
CA ARG A 20 -9.50 -3.04 12.50
C ARG A 20 -8.35 -2.82 13.47
N ILE A 21 -8.58 -2.04 14.53
CA ILE A 21 -7.57 -1.79 15.56
C ILE A 21 -7.19 -3.12 16.24
N ASP A 22 -8.17 -3.91 16.68
CA ASP A 22 -7.93 -5.22 17.28
C ASP A 22 -7.14 -6.16 16.36
N HIS A 23 -7.46 -6.15 15.07
CA HIS A 23 -6.76 -6.95 14.10
C HIS A 23 -5.30 -6.51 13.92
N LEU A 24 -5.07 -5.20 13.81
CA LEU A 24 -3.72 -4.62 13.69
C LEU A 24 -2.88 -4.87 14.95
N GLU A 25 -3.48 -4.78 16.13
CA GLU A 25 -2.79 -5.07 17.40
C GLU A 25 -2.36 -6.54 17.48
N ARG A 26 -3.20 -7.48 17.02
CA ARG A 26 -2.82 -8.90 16.94
C ARG A 26 -1.69 -9.14 15.94
N GLN A 27 -1.75 -8.50 14.76
CA GLN A 27 -0.66 -8.58 13.78
C GLN A 27 0.64 -8.00 14.33
N LEU A 28 0.56 -6.85 15.01
CA LEU A 28 1.71 -6.25 15.66
C LEU A 28 2.32 -7.18 16.71
N GLY A 29 1.50 -7.77 17.57
CA GLY A 29 1.96 -8.73 18.60
C GLY A 29 2.64 -9.94 17.98
N GLN A 30 2.11 -10.48 16.88
CA GLN A 30 2.73 -11.60 16.17
C GLN A 30 4.09 -11.22 15.58
N HIS A 31 4.18 -10.08 14.91
CA HIS A 31 5.45 -9.62 14.34
C HIS A 31 6.50 -9.30 15.42
N GLN A 32 6.08 -8.77 16.56
CA GLN A 32 6.98 -8.56 17.69
C GLN A 32 7.54 -9.87 18.24
N ALA A 33 6.70 -10.89 18.39
CA ALA A 33 7.14 -12.24 18.81
C ALA A 33 8.10 -12.86 17.79
N ASP A 34 7.79 -12.75 16.51
CA ASP A 34 8.65 -13.26 15.43
C ASP A 34 10.01 -12.55 15.44
N LEU A 35 10.03 -11.23 15.67
CA LEU A 35 11.25 -10.45 15.76
C LEU A 35 12.13 -10.89 16.93
N ILE A 36 11.54 -11.12 18.10
CA ILE A 36 12.27 -11.64 19.28
C ILE A 36 12.90 -13.00 18.98
N HIS A 37 12.19 -13.88 18.29
CA HIS A 37 12.73 -15.20 17.92
C HIS A 37 13.90 -15.06 16.93
N VAL A 38 13.77 -14.22 15.91
CA VAL A 38 14.84 -13.97 14.94
C VAL A 38 16.06 -13.35 15.60
N ASP A 39 15.87 -12.36 16.46
CA ASP A 39 16.94 -11.73 17.23
C ASP A 39 17.69 -12.74 18.10
N ALA A 40 16.96 -13.66 18.75
CA ALA A 40 17.56 -14.73 19.54
C ALA A 40 18.44 -15.66 18.69
N VAL A 41 18.00 -16.00 17.48
CA VAL A 41 18.77 -16.84 16.55
C VAL A 41 20.00 -16.09 16.06
N ILE A 42 19.89 -14.80 15.73
CA ILE A 42 21.04 -13.97 15.31
C ILE A 42 22.10 -13.96 16.41
N ARG A 43 21.72 -13.71 17.66
CA ARG A 43 22.65 -13.71 18.79
C ARG A 43 23.33 -15.07 19.01
N LEU A 44 22.65 -16.15 18.66
CA LEU A 44 23.21 -17.50 18.77
C LEU A 44 24.32 -17.75 17.74
N TYR A 45 24.14 -17.29 16.50
CA TYR A 45 25.09 -17.51 15.40
C TYR A 45 26.12 -16.39 15.24
N ALA A 46 25.79 -15.19 15.64
CA ALA A 46 26.63 -14.00 15.51
C ALA A 46 26.50 -13.11 16.77
N PRO A 47 27.09 -13.53 17.90
CA PRO A 47 26.96 -12.84 19.18
C PRO A 47 27.54 -11.41 19.18
N GLU A 48 28.39 -11.09 18.20
CA GLU A 48 28.94 -9.74 17.98
C GLU A 48 27.96 -8.76 17.38
N ILE A 49 26.84 -9.21 16.82
CA ILE A 49 25.81 -8.35 16.22
C ILE A 49 24.75 -8.02 17.28
N GLU A 50 24.49 -6.74 17.48
CA GLU A 50 23.34 -6.26 18.25
C GLU A 50 22.19 -5.94 17.30
N PRO A 51 21.12 -6.80 17.22
CA PRO A 51 20.11 -6.67 16.17
C PRO A 51 19.43 -5.32 16.10
N HIS A 52 19.16 -4.68 17.23
CA HIS A 52 18.50 -3.37 17.27
C HIS A 52 19.39 -2.22 16.78
N ALA A 53 20.70 -2.32 16.99
CA ALA A 53 21.64 -1.27 16.63
C ALA A 53 22.20 -1.46 15.22
N ASP A 54 22.48 -2.70 14.85
CA ASP A 54 23.25 -3.03 13.62
C ASP A 54 22.33 -3.32 12.43
N ILE A 55 21.08 -3.69 12.66
CA ILE A 55 20.16 -4.06 11.58
C ILE A 55 19.00 -3.06 11.49
N PRO A 56 19.03 -2.12 10.54
CA PRO A 56 17.97 -1.16 10.37
C PRO A 56 16.69 -1.81 9.81
N ALA A 57 15.53 -1.32 10.27
CA ALA A 57 14.26 -1.75 9.75
C ALA A 57 14.12 -1.41 8.25
N ARG A 58 13.64 -2.34 7.47
CA ARG A 58 13.30 -2.09 6.06
C ARG A 58 11.92 -1.47 5.95
N ALA A 59 11.79 -0.45 5.12
CA ALA A 59 10.49 0.10 4.80
C ALA A 59 9.59 -0.96 4.14
N VAL A 60 8.38 -1.08 4.64
CA VAL A 60 7.36 -1.93 4.03
C VAL A 60 6.92 -1.28 2.72
N ARG A 61 7.11 -1.99 1.61
CA ARG A 61 6.55 -1.57 0.33
C ARG A 61 5.07 -1.94 0.30
N GLU A 62 4.20 -0.95 0.33
CA GLU A 62 2.78 -1.20 0.07
C GLU A 62 2.62 -1.73 -1.36
N ARG A 63 2.08 -2.95 -1.47
CA ARG A 63 1.71 -3.48 -2.78
C ARG A 63 0.53 -2.69 -3.30
N ASN A 64 0.65 -2.26 -4.53
CA ASN A 64 -0.44 -1.64 -5.24
C ASN A 64 -1.55 -2.68 -5.47
N SER A 65 -2.71 -2.50 -4.82
CA SER A 65 -3.85 -3.42 -4.89
C SER A 65 -4.72 -3.22 -6.13
N TRP A 66 -4.50 -2.15 -6.92
CA TRP A 66 -5.35 -1.83 -8.07
C TRP A 66 -4.99 -2.61 -9.33
N PHE A 67 -3.77 -3.17 -9.41
CA PHE A 67 -3.29 -3.86 -10.60
C PHE A 67 -2.97 -5.32 -10.32
N ARG A 68 -3.32 -6.19 -11.29
CA ARG A 68 -2.78 -7.54 -11.37
C ARG A 68 -1.33 -7.49 -11.88
N ASN A 69 -0.60 -8.58 -11.72
CA ASN A 69 0.78 -8.67 -12.22
C ASN A 69 0.84 -8.37 -13.73
N GLY A 70 1.66 -7.36 -14.09
CA GLY A 70 1.84 -6.92 -15.46
C GLY A 70 0.73 -6.06 -16.05
N GLU A 71 -0.39 -5.85 -15.35
CA GLU A 71 -1.52 -5.07 -15.84
C GLU A 71 -1.16 -3.60 -16.05
N CYS A 72 -0.47 -2.99 -15.07
CA CYS A 72 -0.03 -1.60 -15.19
C CYS A 72 0.90 -1.41 -16.38
N THR A 73 1.88 -2.29 -16.56
CA THR A 73 2.81 -2.24 -17.70
C THR A 73 2.08 -2.35 -19.04
N ARG A 74 1.09 -3.25 -19.16
CA ARG A 74 0.27 -3.35 -20.37
C ARG A 74 -0.50 -2.07 -20.63
N MET A 75 -1.16 -1.51 -19.62
CA MET A 75 -1.92 -0.26 -19.75
C MET A 75 -1.03 0.90 -20.20
N VAL A 76 0.17 1.00 -19.64
CA VAL A 76 1.17 2.01 -20.04
C VAL A 76 1.59 1.79 -21.51
N CYS A 77 1.93 0.57 -21.89
CA CYS A 77 2.30 0.25 -23.26
C CYS A 77 1.18 0.56 -24.26
N ASP A 78 -0.07 0.22 -23.93
CA ASP A 78 -1.23 0.50 -24.80
C ASP A 78 -1.45 2.00 -24.97
N LEU A 79 -1.34 2.78 -23.87
CA LEU A 79 -1.46 4.23 -23.94
C LEU A 79 -0.35 4.87 -24.77
N LEU A 80 0.87 4.40 -24.66
CA LEU A 80 2.01 4.92 -25.42
C LEU A 80 1.94 4.52 -26.90
N ARG A 81 1.42 3.32 -27.20
CA ARG A 81 1.25 2.84 -28.59
C ARG A 81 0.23 3.68 -29.34
N ASP A 82 -0.86 4.06 -28.69
CA ASP A 82 -1.94 4.83 -29.28
C ASP A 82 -1.66 6.34 -29.29
N ALA A 83 -0.61 6.80 -28.62
CA ALA A 83 -0.26 8.21 -28.53
C ALA A 83 0.50 8.68 -29.79
N PRO A 84 0.07 9.75 -30.46
CA PRO A 84 0.76 10.30 -31.64
C PRO A 84 2.04 11.08 -31.27
N GLU A 85 2.18 11.52 -30.04
CA GLU A 85 3.29 12.32 -29.53
C GLU A 85 3.73 11.86 -28.13
N ALA A 86 4.81 12.44 -27.63
CA ALA A 86 5.28 12.17 -26.27
C ALA A 86 4.22 12.54 -25.22
N VAL A 87 3.93 11.61 -24.32
CA VAL A 87 2.90 11.80 -23.28
C VAL A 87 3.58 12.03 -21.93
N PRO A 88 3.24 13.12 -21.23
CA PRO A 88 3.72 13.34 -19.86
C PRO A 88 3.26 12.23 -18.91
N THR A 89 4.11 11.82 -17.99
CA THR A 89 3.79 10.77 -17.00
C THR A 89 2.50 11.07 -16.22
N GLY A 90 2.26 12.35 -15.88
CA GLY A 90 1.04 12.77 -15.19
C GLY A 90 -0.25 12.46 -15.97
N LEU A 91 -0.24 12.57 -17.29
CA LEU A 91 -1.38 12.22 -18.15
C LEU A 91 -1.58 10.68 -18.21
N ILE A 92 -0.50 9.92 -18.23
CA ILE A 92 -0.56 8.45 -18.16
C ILE A 92 -1.23 8.01 -16.85
N VAL A 93 -0.81 8.58 -15.73
CA VAL A 93 -1.39 8.31 -14.40
C VAL A 93 -2.89 8.66 -14.38
N THR A 94 -3.26 9.85 -14.87
CA THR A 94 -4.66 10.28 -14.93
C THR A 94 -5.51 9.33 -15.79
N SER A 95 -5.02 8.93 -16.96
CA SER A 95 -5.73 7.99 -17.84
C SER A 95 -5.92 6.62 -17.20
N ILE A 96 -4.91 6.11 -16.50
CA ILE A 96 -4.98 4.84 -15.78
C ILE A 96 -5.98 4.93 -14.63
N MET A 97 -5.97 5.99 -13.85
CA MET A 97 -6.93 6.21 -12.77
C MET A 97 -8.37 6.23 -13.29
N GLN A 98 -8.62 6.90 -14.42
CA GLN A 98 -9.94 6.92 -15.05
C GLN A 98 -10.38 5.52 -15.50
N ARG A 99 -9.50 4.75 -16.13
CA ARG A 99 -9.80 3.38 -16.58
C ARG A 99 -10.09 2.43 -15.42
N LYS A 100 -9.45 2.64 -14.28
CA LYS A 100 -9.66 1.85 -13.06
C LYS A 100 -10.81 2.34 -12.18
N GLY A 101 -11.45 3.45 -12.52
CA GLY A 101 -12.52 4.05 -11.72
C GLY A 101 -12.03 4.61 -10.38
N ILE A 102 -10.77 5.01 -10.29
CA ILE A 102 -10.19 5.60 -9.09
C ILE A 102 -10.46 7.11 -9.10
N PRO A 103 -11.00 7.68 -7.99
CA PRO A 103 -11.25 9.11 -7.92
C PRO A 103 -9.97 9.93 -8.14
N GLY A 104 -10.03 10.92 -9.04
CA GLY A 104 -8.87 11.76 -9.37
C GLY A 104 -8.36 12.62 -8.21
N GLY A 105 -9.18 12.82 -7.16
CA GLY A 105 -8.81 13.54 -5.94
C GLY A 105 -8.11 12.70 -4.89
N ASP A 106 -7.98 11.38 -5.09
CA ASP A 106 -7.25 10.51 -4.18
C ASP A 106 -5.74 10.65 -4.40
N VAL A 107 -5.14 11.55 -3.63
CA VAL A 107 -3.70 11.87 -3.72
C VAL A 107 -2.83 10.66 -3.42
N ARG A 108 -3.23 9.84 -2.43
CA ARG A 108 -2.46 8.65 -2.05
C ARG A 108 -2.46 7.59 -3.15
N ALA A 109 -3.63 7.34 -3.74
CA ALA A 109 -3.75 6.44 -4.88
C ALA A 109 -2.94 6.96 -6.07
N ARG A 110 -3.00 8.25 -6.36
CA ARG A 110 -2.22 8.89 -7.42
C ARG A 110 -0.72 8.71 -7.24
N ASP A 111 -0.19 8.92 -6.04
CA ASP A 111 1.23 8.77 -5.74
C ASP A 111 1.70 7.32 -5.92
N LEU A 112 0.92 6.35 -5.43
CA LEU A 112 1.23 4.92 -5.57
C LEU A 112 1.21 4.50 -7.04
N ILE A 113 0.22 4.92 -7.81
CA ILE A 113 0.12 4.64 -9.24
C ILE A 113 1.25 5.30 -10.01
N HIS A 114 1.59 6.54 -9.69
CA HIS A 114 2.70 7.25 -10.30
C HIS A 114 4.03 6.49 -10.14
N ARG A 115 4.32 6.00 -8.93
CA ARG A 115 5.50 5.17 -8.67
C ARG A 115 5.47 3.87 -9.47
N THR A 116 4.30 3.24 -9.56
CA THR A 116 4.12 1.99 -10.33
C THR A 116 4.35 2.22 -11.81
N VAL A 117 3.83 3.32 -12.37
CA VAL A 117 4.04 3.72 -13.77
C VAL A 117 5.51 3.98 -14.04
N LEU A 118 6.19 4.75 -13.19
CA LEU A 118 7.64 5.00 -13.35
C LEU A 118 8.46 3.73 -13.32
N SER A 119 8.11 2.76 -12.50
CA SER A 119 8.81 1.47 -12.45
C SER A 119 8.51 0.58 -13.66
N SER A 120 7.48 0.90 -14.45
CA SER A 120 7.09 0.18 -15.66
C SER A 120 7.71 0.76 -16.95
N LEU A 121 8.26 1.95 -16.85
CA LEU A 121 8.94 2.65 -17.95
C LEU A 121 10.43 2.30 -18.01
#